data_b825fcc1c9d63ff6c6acb417fbd4b392
#
_entry.id   b825fcc1c9d63ff6c6acb417fbd4b392
#
_cell.length_a   1.000
_cell.length_b   1.000
_cell.length_c   1.000
_cell.angle_alpha   90.00
_cell.angle_beta   90.00
_cell.angle_gamma   90.00
#
_symmetry.space_group_name_H-M   'P 1'
#
loop_
_entity.id
_entity.type
_entity.pdbx_description
1 polymer ?
#
loop_
_entity_poly.entity_id
_entity_poly.type
_entity_poly.pdbx_seq_one_letter_code
_entity_poly.pdbx_strand_id
1 'polypeptide(L)'
;IQPVWRSPEITEPGVLTIQIPGSAARAGKTYRVRSRMKDTTGRWSHWSEPIEFTAGTAAGADLLNYLRVSELMYHPAEGGAYDKEEYEFIELTNISDTQTLDLSTLSITKGVTFSFAGSSIVSLGPGQYVLVVRNPAAFNSRYPGLSGRIAGAYSGKLSNDGETVEITDLWNGVIISFDY
;
A
#
# COMPACT_ATOMS: atom_id res chain seq x y z
N ILE A 1 11.42 28.86 -17.35
CA ILE A 1 10.30 28.04 -16.96
C ILE A 1 10.69 27.39 -15.62
N GLN A 2 9.89 27.59 -14.59
CA GLN A 2 10.09 26.94 -13.30
C GLN A 2 9.60 25.48 -13.39
N PRO A 3 10.38 24.48 -12.93
CA PRO A 3 9.92 23.10 -12.91
C PRO A 3 8.79 22.95 -11.89
N VAL A 4 7.79 22.14 -12.20
CA VAL A 4 6.70 21.78 -11.26
C VAL A 4 7.20 20.88 -10.13
N TRP A 5 8.29 20.15 -10.39
CA TRP A 5 8.94 19.29 -9.41
C TRP A 5 10.42 19.08 -9.78
N ARG A 6 11.24 18.81 -8.77
CA ARG A 6 12.65 18.45 -8.91
C ARG A 6 13.00 17.39 -7.88
N SER A 7 13.64 16.29 -8.30
CA SER A 7 14.15 15.30 -7.37
C SER A 7 15.25 15.88 -6.46
N PRO A 8 15.44 15.32 -5.27
CA PRO A 8 16.71 15.45 -4.57
C PRO A 8 17.89 14.97 -5.43
N GLU A 9 19.12 15.31 -5.03
CA GLU A 9 20.33 14.73 -5.63
C GLU A 9 20.38 13.23 -5.29
N ILE A 10 20.59 12.38 -6.30
CA ILE A 10 20.64 10.93 -6.18
C ILE A 10 22.07 10.51 -6.35
N THR A 11 22.63 9.83 -5.36
CA THR A 11 24.03 9.44 -5.29
C THR A 11 24.28 7.97 -5.58
N GLU A 12 23.22 7.16 -5.71
CA GLU A 12 23.36 5.74 -5.97
C GLU A 12 23.64 5.44 -7.44
N PRO A 13 24.63 4.58 -7.75
CA PRO A 13 24.91 4.17 -9.13
C PRO A 13 23.92 3.11 -9.60
N GLY A 14 23.47 3.20 -10.85
CA GLY A 14 22.65 2.17 -11.49
C GLY A 14 21.43 2.70 -12.23
N VAL A 15 20.56 1.80 -12.64
CA VAL A 15 19.25 2.14 -13.24
C VAL A 15 18.34 2.63 -12.12
N LEU A 16 18.01 3.90 -12.15
CA LEU A 16 17.18 4.53 -11.14
C LEU A 16 15.74 4.65 -11.62
N THR A 17 14.82 4.15 -10.83
CA THR A 17 13.42 4.51 -10.94
C THR A 17 13.17 5.70 -10.01
N ILE A 18 12.73 6.82 -10.58
CA ILE A 18 12.40 8.02 -9.81
C ILE A 18 10.89 8.17 -9.81
N GLN A 19 10.31 8.16 -8.61
CA GLN A 19 8.89 8.42 -8.45
C GLN A 19 8.63 9.93 -8.47
N ILE A 20 7.74 10.36 -9.37
CA ILE A 20 7.21 11.71 -9.36
C ILE A 20 5.97 11.72 -8.49
N PRO A 21 5.89 12.53 -7.40
CA PRO A 21 4.71 12.58 -6.55
C PRO A 21 3.45 12.91 -7.34
N GLY A 22 2.34 12.25 -7.03
CA GLY A 22 1.04 12.52 -7.67
C GLY A 22 0.58 13.97 -7.55
N SER A 23 1.04 14.69 -6.52
CA SER A 23 0.81 16.13 -6.36
C SER A 23 1.53 17.01 -7.40
N ALA A 24 2.61 16.48 -8.01
CA ALA A 24 3.41 17.22 -9.00
C ALA A 24 2.93 17.01 -10.45
N ALA A 25 2.10 15.97 -10.70
CA ALA A 25 1.61 15.66 -12.03
C ALA A 25 0.08 15.46 -11.99
N ARG A 26 -0.63 16.08 -12.95
CA ARG A 26 -2.09 15.93 -13.09
C ARG A 26 -2.40 15.03 -14.27
N ALA A 27 -3.30 14.09 -14.09
CA ALA A 27 -3.76 13.19 -15.12
C ALA A 27 -4.20 13.95 -16.39
N GLY A 28 -3.85 13.43 -17.56
CA GLY A 28 -4.17 14.00 -18.86
C GLY A 28 -3.32 15.22 -19.26
N LYS A 29 -2.36 15.66 -18.45
CA LYS A 29 -1.42 16.72 -18.79
C LYS A 29 -0.12 16.16 -19.31
N THR A 30 0.46 16.80 -20.31
CA THR A 30 1.77 16.48 -20.87
C THR A 30 2.86 17.24 -20.14
N TYR A 31 3.90 16.52 -19.73
CA TYR A 31 5.05 17.03 -19.01
C TYR A 31 6.33 16.73 -19.78
N ARG A 32 7.36 17.52 -19.52
CA ARG A 32 8.72 17.30 -20.01
C ARG A 32 9.64 17.01 -18.84
N VAL A 33 10.39 15.92 -18.94
CA VAL A 33 11.42 15.56 -17.97
C VAL A 33 12.80 15.72 -18.59
N ARG A 34 13.74 16.21 -17.80
CA ARG A 34 15.16 16.29 -18.13
C ARG A 34 15.97 15.83 -16.94
N SER A 35 17.11 15.24 -17.22
CA SER A 35 18.08 14.85 -16.22
C SER A 35 19.43 15.50 -16.48
N ARG A 36 20.27 15.57 -15.46
CA ARG A 36 21.68 15.94 -15.55
C ARG A 36 22.46 15.18 -14.51
N MET A 37 23.73 14.96 -14.77
CA MET A 37 24.63 14.27 -13.89
C MET A 37 25.61 15.23 -13.25
N LYS A 38 26.08 14.89 -12.06
CA LYS A 38 27.12 15.57 -11.36
C LYS A 38 28.36 14.68 -11.34
N ASP A 39 29.52 15.20 -11.71
CA ASP A 39 30.77 14.46 -11.66
C ASP A 39 31.36 14.43 -10.25
N THR A 40 32.42 13.67 -10.06
CA THR A 40 33.10 13.53 -8.77
C THR A 40 33.76 14.82 -8.29
N THR A 41 33.93 15.82 -9.14
CA THR A 41 34.44 17.16 -8.80
C THR A 41 33.35 18.14 -8.40
N GLY A 42 32.09 17.71 -8.46
CA GLY A 42 30.92 18.53 -8.13
C GLY A 42 30.36 19.36 -9.27
N ARG A 43 30.82 19.17 -10.51
CA ARG A 43 30.34 19.90 -11.68
C ARG A 43 29.16 19.18 -12.29
N TRP A 44 28.17 19.98 -12.74
CA TRP A 44 26.99 19.47 -13.42
C TRP A 44 27.19 19.39 -14.93
N SER A 45 26.72 18.31 -15.55
CA SER A 45 26.59 18.22 -17.00
C SER A 45 25.54 19.20 -17.53
N HIS A 46 25.49 19.39 -18.84
CA HIS A 46 24.32 19.96 -19.49
C HIS A 46 23.07 19.11 -19.19
N TRP A 47 21.91 19.74 -19.30
CA TRP A 47 20.64 19.01 -19.22
C TRP A 47 20.49 18.11 -20.44
N SER A 48 19.92 16.92 -20.23
CA SER A 48 19.52 16.01 -21.31
C SER A 48 18.49 16.69 -22.24
N GLU A 49 18.35 16.14 -23.44
CA GLU A 49 17.15 16.43 -24.23
C GLU A 49 15.89 16.10 -23.43
N PRO A 50 14.81 16.87 -23.61
CA PRO A 50 13.57 16.60 -22.91
C PRO A 50 12.89 15.35 -23.44
N ILE A 51 12.39 14.52 -22.50
CA ILE A 51 11.47 13.42 -22.80
C ILE A 51 10.07 13.90 -22.41
N GLU A 52 9.11 13.77 -23.31
CA GLU A 52 7.71 14.09 -23.06
C GLU A 52 6.94 12.85 -22.63
N PHE A 53 6.06 13.01 -21.66
CA PHE A 53 5.08 12.00 -21.28
C PHE A 53 3.76 12.65 -20.88
N THR A 54 2.66 11.95 -21.09
CA THR A 54 1.35 12.35 -20.57
C THR A 54 1.10 11.61 -19.26
N ALA A 55 0.84 12.35 -18.19
CA ALA A 55 0.52 11.74 -16.91
C ALA A 55 -0.81 11.01 -17.00
N GLY A 56 -0.80 9.72 -16.62
CA GLY A 56 -1.99 8.92 -16.40
C GLY A 56 -2.65 9.22 -15.04
N THR A 57 -3.66 8.46 -14.70
CA THR A 57 -4.18 8.44 -13.33
C THR A 57 -3.05 7.99 -12.40
N ALA A 58 -2.91 8.65 -11.24
CA ALA A 58 -1.90 8.26 -10.27
C ALA A 58 -2.07 6.77 -9.90
N ALA A 59 -0.98 6.02 -9.94
CA ALA A 59 -1.00 4.65 -9.44
C ALA A 59 -1.49 4.67 -7.98
N GLY A 60 -2.45 3.81 -7.65
CA GLY A 60 -3.05 3.77 -6.32
C GLY A 60 -4.15 4.81 -6.05
N ALA A 61 -4.52 5.67 -7.00
CA ALA A 61 -5.61 6.64 -6.78
C ALA A 61 -6.93 5.94 -6.38
N ASP A 62 -7.26 4.81 -6.99
CA ASP A 62 -8.46 4.04 -6.63
C ASP A 62 -8.34 3.42 -5.24
N LEU A 63 -7.13 3.00 -4.84
CA LEU A 63 -6.86 2.52 -3.48
C LEU A 63 -7.09 3.63 -2.44
N LEU A 64 -6.57 4.84 -2.68
CA LEU A 64 -6.78 5.99 -1.80
C LEU A 64 -8.27 6.37 -1.69
N ASN A 65 -8.99 6.29 -2.79
CA ASN A 65 -10.39 6.68 -2.85
C ASN A 65 -11.34 5.64 -2.24
N TYR A 66 -11.05 4.34 -2.43
CA TYR A 66 -12.06 3.30 -2.20
C TYR A 66 -11.65 2.19 -1.23
N LEU A 67 -10.35 2.02 -0.90
CA LEU A 67 -9.94 1.04 0.09
C LEU A 67 -10.13 1.60 1.50
N ARG A 68 -10.74 0.82 2.39
CA ARG A 68 -10.93 1.19 3.81
C ARG A 68 -10.63 -0.01 4.70
N VAL A 69 -10.17 0.26 5.92
CA VAL A 69 -10.24 -0.70 7.01
C VAL A 69 -11.67 -0.64 7.55
N SER A 70 -12.39 -1.74 7.48
CA SER A 70 -13.77 -1.85 7.95
C SER A 70 -13.86 -2.46 9.34
N GLU A 71 -12.90 -3.33 9.70
CA GLU A 71 -12.82 -3.92 11.03
C GLU A 71 -11.37 -4.16 11.43
N LEU A 72 -11.07 -3.91 12.72
CA LEU A 72 -9.81 -4.21 13.36
C LEU A 72 -10.08 -4.99 14.64
N MET A 73 -9.82 -6.29 14.63
CA MET A 73 -9.95 -7.15 15.79
C MET A 73 -8.59 -7.29 16.49
N TYR A 74 -8.24 -6.30 17.32
CA TYR A 74 -6.99 -6.24 18.07
C TYR A 74 -7.09 -6.84 19.47
N HIS A 75 -8.30 -6.98 20.02
CA HIS A 75 -8.53 -7.52 21.35
C HIS A 75 -9.67 -8.54 21.35
N PRO A 76 -9.47 -9.72 20.75
CA PRO A 76 -10.49 -10.74 20.69
C PRO A 76 -10.89 -11.23 22.09
N ALA A 77 -12.15 -11.64 22.24
CA ALA A 77 -12.63 -12.24 23.48
C ALA A 77 -11.94 -13.58 23.78
N GLU A 78 -11.77 -13.87 25.05
CA GLU A 78 -11.31 -15.19 25.53
C GLU A 78 -12.23 -16.32 25.06
N GLY A 79 -11.67 -17.52 24.98
CA GLY A 79 -12.41 -18.74 24.65
C GLY A 79 -12.13 -19.27 23.25
N GLY A 80 -12.32 -20.58 23.10
CA GLY A 80 -12.00 -21.34 21.92
C GLY A 80 -10.79 -22.24 22.10
N ALA A 81 -10.28 -22.82 21.01
CA ALA A 81 -9.19 -23.80 21.02
C ALA A 81 -7.78 -23.17 20.94
N TYR A 82 -7.72 -21.85 20.73
CA TYR A 82 -6.48 -21.08 20.55
C TYR A 82 -6.42 -19.94 21.56
N ASP A 83 -5.22 -19.43 21.80
CA ASP A 83 -5.03 -18.20 22.58
C ASP A 83 -5.78 -17.05 21.91
N LYS A 84 -6.30 -16.11 22.70
CA LYS A 84 -7.20 -15.07 22.17
C LYS A 84 -6.55 -14.23 21.07
N GLU A 85 -5.27 -13.92 21.21
CA GLU A 85 -4.53 -13.14 20.21
C GLU A 85 -4.48 -13.82 18.84
N GLU A 86 -4.54 -15.16 18.78
CA GLU A 86 -4.57 -15.89 17.52
C GLU A 86 -5.83 -15.63 16.68
N TYR A 87 -6.86 -15.02 17.27
CA TYR A 87 -8.09 -14.62 16.58
C TYR A 87 -8.07 -13.18 16.05
N GLU A 88 -6.93 -12.47 16.19
CA GLU A 88 -6.77 -11.13 15.65
C GLU A 88 -6.87 -11.11 14.13
N PHE A 89 -7.46 -10.03 13.58
CA PHE A 89 -7.54 -9.80 12.14
C PHE A 89 -7.74 -8.34 11.77
N ILE A 90 -7.46 -8.03 10.52
CA ILE A 90 -7.75 -6.77 9.86
C ILE A 90 -8.64 -7.06 8.67
N GLU A 91 -9.78 -6.39 8.56
CA GLU A 91 -10.65 -6.45 7.40
C GLU A 91 -10.48 -5.19 6.55
N LEU A 92 -10.26 -5.39 5.25
CA LEU A 92 -10.22 -4.31 4.27
C LEU A 92 -11.42 -4.46 3.35
N THR A 93 -12.07 -3.34 3.05
CA THR A 93 -13.23 -3.30 2.16
C THR A 93 -13.02 -2.33 1.01
N ASN A 94 -13.57 -2.66 -0.15
CA ASN A 94 -13.71 -1.78 -1.29
C ASN A 94 -15.08 -1.10 -1.24
N ILE A 95 -15.09 0.21 -0.99
CA ILE A 95 -16.33 1.00 -0.89
C ILE A 95 -16.80 1.55 -2.24
N SER A 96 -16.15 1.22 -3.34
CA SER A 96 -16.60 1.61 -4.68
C SER A 96 -17.80 0.77 -5.13
N ASP A 97 -18.71 1.39 -5.84
CA ASP A 97 -19.83 0.69 -6.50
C ASP A 97 -19.44 0.08 -7.84
N THR A 98 -18.30 0.47 -8.43
CA THR A 98 -17.97 0.14 -9.82
C THR A 98 -16.51 -0.30 -10.03
N GLN A 99 -15.57 0.15 -9.19
CA GLN A 99 -14.15 -0.10 -9.40
C GLN A 99 -13.70 -1.39 -8.70
N THR A 100 -12.90 -2.18 -9.39
CA THR A 100 -12.15 -3.28 -8.78
C THR A 100 -10.77 -2.78 -8.39
N LEU A 101 -10.36 -3.03 -7.15
CA LEU A 101 -9.06 -2.61 -6.62
C LEU A 101 -8.02 -3.72 -6.81
N ASP A 102 -6.83 -3.35 -7.27
CA ASP A 102 -5.65 -4.22 -7.31
C ASP A 102 -4.87 -4.05 -5.99
N LEU A 103 -4.83 -5.10 -5.19
CA LEU A 103 -4.13 -5.14 -3.91
C LEU A 103 -2.70 -5.67 -4.03
N SER A 104 -2.28 -6.19 -5.19
CA SER A 104 -1.01 -6.94 -5.36
C SER A 104 0.25 -6.14 -4.97
N THR A 105 0.15 -4.81 -5.00
CA THR A 105 1.26 -3.90 -4.65
C THR A 105 1.23 -3.43 -3.20
N LEU A 106 0.23 -3.84 -2.42
CA LEU A 106 0.05 -3.36 -1.05
C LEU A 106 0.81 -4.19 -0.03
N SER A 107 1.25 -3.51 1.01
CA SER A 107 1.80 -4.12 2.23
C SER A 107 1.31 -3.39 3.47
N ILE A 108 1.05 -4.14 4.54
CA ILE A 108 0.87 -3.58 5.88
C ILE A 108 2.28 -3.46 6.47
N THR A 109 2.69 -2.26 6.84
CA THR A 109 4.08 -1.93 7.22
C THR A 109 4.24 -1.47 8.67
N LYS A 110 3.12 -1.08 9.32
CA LYS A 110 3.08 -0.78 10.77
C LYS A 110 1.91 -1.48 11.43
N GLY A 111 2.03 -1.71 12.72
CA GLY A 111 1.18 -2.54 13.54
C GLY A 111 1.57 -4.01 13.36
N VAL A 112 1.31 -4.55 12.20
CA VAL A 112 1.69 -5.91 11.79
C VAL A 112 2.37 -5.88 10.42
N THR A 113 2.96 -7.00 10.01
CA THR A 113 3.61 -7.10 8.70
C THR A 113 2.89 -8.12 7.81
N PHE A 114 2.43 -7.66 6.63
CA PHE A 114 1.81 -8.50 5.63
C PHE A 114 2.06 -7.91 4.24
N SER A 115 2.24 -8.77 3.22
CA SER A 115 2.31 -8.34 1.82
C SER A 115 1.27 -9.06 1.00
N PHE A 116 0.51 -8.31 0.20
CA PHE A 116 -0.43 -8.89 -0.76
C PHE A 116 0.27 -9.47 -1.99
N ALA A 117 1.56 -9.17 -2.21
CA ALA A 117 2.33 -9.81 -3.27
C ALA A 117 2.40 -11.34 -3.06
N GLY A 118 1.80 -12.10 -3.97
CA GLY A 118 1.68 -13.56 -3.84
C GLY A 118 0.55 -14.06 -2.93
N SER A 119 -0.29 -13.16 -2.41
CA SER A 119 -1.53 -13.52 -1.74
C SER A 119 -2.50 -14.27 -2.68
N SER A 120 -3.35 -15.12 -2.10
CA SER A 120 -4.43 -15.78 -2.85
C SER A 120 -5.53 -14.80 -3.32
N ILE A 121 -5.64 -13.64 -2.68
CA ILE A 121 -6.59 -12.58 -3.00
C ILE A 121 -5.82 -11.29 -3.25
N VAL A 122 -5.66 -10.93 -4.50
CA VAL A 122 -4.98 -9.72 -4.96
C VAL A 122 -5.91 -8.74 -5.68
N SER A 123 -7.19 -9.08 -5.78
CA SER A 123 -8.21 -8.27 -6.47
C SER A 123 -9.46 -8.20 -5.61
N LEU A 124 -10.00 -7.01 -5.41
CA LEU A 124 -11.15 -6.74 -4.56
C LEU A 124 -12.22 -6.00 -5.35
N GLY A 125 -13.26 -6.70 -5.76
CA GLY A 125 -14.38 -6.14 -6.52
C GLY A 125 -15.21 -5.13 -5.71
N PRO A 126 -16.15 -4.42 -6.36
CA PRO A 126 -17.03 -3.47 -5.70
C PRO A 126 -17.78 -4.09 -4.51
N GLY A 127 -17.80 -3.39 -3.37
CA GLY A 127 -18.48 -3.82 -2.15
C GLY A 127 -17.90 -5.09 -1.50
N GLN A 128 -16.81 -5.65 -2.02
CA GLN A 128 -16.17 -6.83 -1.44
C GLN A 128 -15.24 -6.46 -0.29
N TYR A 129 -14.98 -7.44 0.57
CA TYR A 129 -14.00 -7.35 1.65
C TYR A 129 -13.02 -8.52 1.62
N VAL A 130 -11.87 -8.32 2.25
CA VAL A 130 -10.78 -9.28 2.40
C VAL A 130 -10.21 -9.21 3.81
N LEU A 131 -9.77 -10.35 4.32
CA LEU A 131 -9.27 -10.52 5.68
C LEU A 131 -7.77 -10.83 5.66
N VAL A 132 -7.01 -10.14 6.49
CA VAL A 132 -5.64 -10.47 6.83
C VAL A 132 -5.65 -10.89 8.30
N VAL A 133 -5.32 -12.14 8.59
CA VAL A 133 -5.53 -12.74 9.90
C VAL A 133 -4.20 -13.11 10.54
N ARG A 134 -4.17 -13.21 11.86
CA ARG A 134 -2.98 -13.70 12.56
C ARG A 134 -2.77 -15.20 12.35
N ASN A 135 -3.83 -15.99 12.60
CA ASN A 135 -3.82 -17.42 12.43
C ASN A 135 -5.07 -17.89 11.68
N PRO A 136 -4.93 -18.38 10.43
CA PRO A 136 -6.08 -18.84 9.64
C PRO A 136 -6.86 -19.99 10.29
N ALA A 137 -6.19 -20.90 11.00
CA ALA A 137 -6.87 -22.03 11.66
C ALA A 137 -7.70 -21.54 12.85
N ALA A 138 -7.15 -20.63 13.67
CA ALA A 138 -7.89 -20.00 14.75
C ALA A 138 -9.08 -19.20 14.21
N PHE A 139 -8.85 -18.35 13.21
CA PHE A 139 -9.92 -17.56 12.58
C PHE A 139 -11.05 -18.45 12.06
N ASN A 140 -10.74 -19.50 11.29
CA ASN A 140 -11.74 -20.41 10.74
C ASN A 140 -12.51 -21.21 11.82
N SER A 141 -11.89 -21.48 12.98
CA SER A 141 -12.57 -22.15 14.08
C SER A 141 -13.66 -21.28 14.72
N ARG A 142 -13.47 -19.95 14.70
CA ARG A 142 -14.42 -18.98 15.28
C ARG A 142 -15.40 -18.43 14.24
N TYR A 143 -14.96 -18.28 13.00
CA TYR A 143 -15.74 -17.71 11.89
C TYR A 143 -15.82 -18.68 10.70
N PRO A 144 -16.50 -19.82 10.86
CA PRO A 144 -16.61 -20.83 9.81
C PRO A 144 -17.33 -20.25 8.58
N GLY A 145 -16.84 -20.57 7.38
CA GLY A 145 -17.42 -20.09 6.13
C GLY A 145 -16.74 -18.84 5.53
N LEU A 146 -15.80 -18.20 6.24
CA LEU A 146 -15.08 -17.03 5.75
C LEU A 146 -13.68 -17.34 5.21
N SER A 147 -13.28 -18.61 5.14
CA SER A 147 -11.95 -19.03 4.65
C SER A 147 -11.62 -18.51 3.25
N GLY A 148 -12.58 -18.41 2.36
CA GLY A 148 -12.43 -17.85 1.01
C GLY A 148 -12.21 -16.32 0.96
N ARG A 149 -12.25 -15.65 2.11
CA ARG A 149 -11.99 -14.21 2.25
C ARG A 149 -10.60 -13.90 2.83
N ILE A 150 -9.87 -14.92 3.27
CA ILE A 150 -8.55 -14.75 3.90
C ILE A 150 -7.49 -14.57 2.82
N ALA A 151 -6.86 -13.41 2.76
CA ALA A 151 -5.71 -13.13 1.90
C ALA A 151 -4.45 -13.87 2.37
N GLY A 152 -4.27 -13.97 3.68
CA GLY A 152 -3.14 -14.65 4.29
C GLY A 152 -2.97 -14.34 5.77
N ALA A 153 -1.89 -14.90 6.34
CA ALA A 153 -1.49 -14.64 7.71
C ALA A 153 -0.45 -13.52 7.77
N TYR A 154 -0.61 -12.60 8.69
CA TYR A 154 0.38 -11.58 8.98
C TYR A 154 1.39 -12.04 10.05
N SER A 155 2.53 -11.36 10.13
CA SER A 155 3.53 -11.51 11.18
C SER A 155 3.38 -10.39 12.22
N GLY A 156 3.64 -10.71 13.49
CA GLY A 156 3.46 -9.77 14.61
C GLY A 156 2.16 -10.00 15.34
N LYS A 157 1.75 -9.02 16.11
CA LYS A 157 0.46 -8.96 16.81
C LYS A 157 0.01 -7.50 16.92
N LEU A 158 -1.27 -7.29 16.97
CA LEU A 158 -1.86 -5.99 17.25
C LEU A 158 -1.73 -5.63 18.74
N SER A 159 -1.38 -4.38 19.03
CA SER A 159 -1.22 -3.92 20.42
C SER A 159 -2.59 -3.75 21.08
N ASN A 160 -2.74 -4.23 22.30
CA ASN A 160 -3.96 -3.97 23.10
C ASN A 160 -4.00 -2.54 23.68
N ASP A 161 -2.85 -1.85 23.68
CA ASP A 161 -2.71 -0.49 24.20
C ASP A 161 -2.83 0.59 23.11
N GLY A 162 -3.12 0.15 21.87
CA GLY A 162 -3.17 1.02 20.70
C GLY A 162 -1.81 1.14 19.99
N GLU A 163 -1.85 1.37 18.70
CA GLU A 163 -0.68 1.62 17.85
C GLU A 163 -1.11 2.19 16.49
N THR A 164 -0.12 2.61 15.68
CA THR A 164 -0.37 3.00 14.30
C THR A 164 -0.46 1.76 13.40
N VAL A 165 -1.52 1.64 12.62
CA VAL A 165 -1.60 0.71 11.49
C VAL A 165 -1.38 1.48 10.20
N GLU A 166 -0.47 1.00 9.35
CA GLU A 166 -0.14 1.65 8.08
C GLU A 166 -0.10 0.64 6.94
N ILE A 167 -0.75 1.00 5.84
CA ILE A 167 -0.76 0.26 4.58
C ILE A 167 -0.10 1.13 3.52
N THR A 168 0.91 0.59 2.85
CA THR A 168 1.66 1.29 1.81
C THR A 168 1.59 0.55 0.49
N ASP A 169 1.83 1.28 -0.60
CA ASP A 169 2.05 0.71 -1.93
C ASP A 169 3.51 0.26 -2.12
N LEU A 170 3.80 -0.31 -3.29
CA LEU A 170 5.14 -0.81 -3.68
C LEU A 170 6.24 0.28 -3.60
N TRP A 171 5.87 1.56 -3.65
CA TRP A 171 6.81 2.68 -3.61
C TRP A 171 6.83 3.38 -2.25
N ASN A 172 6.30 2.73 -1.21
CA ASN A 172 6.13 3.29 0.14
C ASN A 172 5.20 4.51 0.20
N GLY A 173 4.34 4.70 -0.80
CA GLY A 173 3.25 5.66 -0.74
C GLY A 173 2.21 5.19 0.28
N VAL A 174 1.89 6.03 1.26
CA VAL A 174 0.89 5.69 2.28
C VAL A 174 -0.51 5.71 1.66
N ILE A 175 -1.19 4.58 1.70
CA ILE A 175 -2.58 4.42 1.26
C ILE A 175 -3.54 4.62 2.43
N ILE A 176 -3.25 3.99 3.56
CA ILE A 176 -4.03 4.11 4.80
C ILE A 176 -3.05 4.24 5.97
N SER A 177 -3.30 5.16 6.88
CA SER A 177 -2.58 5.26 8.15
C SER A 177 -3.54 5.81 9.21
N PHE A 178 -3.63 5.15 10.36
CA PHE A 178 -4.46 5.56 11.49
C PHE A 178 -3.93 4.97 12.79
N ASP A 179 -4.27 5.63 13.89
CA ASP A 179 -4.03 5.15 15.25
C ASP A 179 -5.36 4.63 15.83
N TYR A 180 -5.28 3.59 16.67
CA TYR A 180 -6.44 3.03 17.37
C TYR A 180 -6.14 2.85 18.85
#